data_ba348a8d2717418fda06731cb25becc0
#
_entry.id   ba348a8d2717418fda06731cb25becc0
#
_cell.length_a   1.000
_cell.length_b   1.000
_cell.length_c   1.000
_cell.angle_alpha   90.00
_cell.angle_beta   90.00
_cell.angle_gamma   90.00
#
_symmetry.space_group_name_H-M   'P 1'
#
loop_
_entity.id
_entity.type
_entity.pdbx_description
1 polymer ?
#
loop_
_entity_poly.entity_id
_entity_poly.type
_entity_poly.pdbx_seq_one_letter_code
_entity_poly.pdbx_strand_id
1 'polypeptide(L)'
;MAALLREALGDSLRRVRIEQGRTLRQISTDARVSLGYLSEIERGQKEASSELLASICGALQVDLGDVVSDAGARMRRVGAVDSRIDPDTKVVIPAPSDSGALTAA
;
A
#
# COMPACT_ATOMS: atom_id res chain seq x y z
N MET A 1 -12.05 -13.08 5.52
CA MET A 1 -11.07 -12.44 6.38
C MET A 1 -10.63 -11.11 5.80
N ALA A 2 -10.63 -10.09 6.61
CA ALA A 2 -10.24 -8.77 6.15
C ALA A 2 -8.74 -8.63 6.18
N ALA A 3 -8.20 -7.98 5.17
CA ALA A 3 -6.79 -7.67 5.14
C ALA A 3 -6.54 -6.42 5.97
N LEU A 4 -5.46 -6.44 6.72
CA LEU A 4 -5.03 -5.24 7.42
C LEU A 4 -4.23 -4.37 6.48
N LEU A 5 -4.30 -3.07 6.70
CA LEU A 5 -3.58 -2.14 5.84
C LEU A 5 -2.08 -2.43 5.85
N ARG A 6 -1.52 -2.73 7.02
CA ARG A 6 -0.08 -3.02 7.06
C ARG A 6 0.28 -4.25 6.25
N GLU A 7 -0.64 -5.21 6.18
CA GLU A 7 -0.40 -6.41 5.37
C GLU A 7 -0.45 -6.08 3.88
N ALA A 8 -1.42 -5.27 3.48
CA ALA A 8 -1.55 -4.88 2.08
C ALA A 8 -0.37 -4.02 1.65
N LEU A 9 0.04 -3.08 2.51
CA LEU A 9 1.19 -2.24 2.21
C LEU A 9 2.47 -3.06 2.10
N GLY A 10 2.67 -3.98 3.04
CA GLY A 10 3.86 -4.83 3.02
C GLY A 10 3.92 -5.66 1.76
N ASP A 11 2.79 -6.20 1.35
CA ASP A 11 2.75 -7.02 0.15
C ASP A 11 3.02 -6.18 -1.10
N SER A 12 2.47 -4.98 -1.17
CA SER A 12 2.74 -4.08 -2.30
C SER A 12 4.21 -3.71 -2.38
N LEU A 13 4.82 -3.38 -1.25
CA LEU A 13 6.24 -3.05 -1.23
C LEU A 13 7.09 -4.23 -1.67
N ARG A 14 6.77 -5.41 -1.18
CA ARG A 14 7.52 -6.60 -1.54
C ARG A 14 7.43 -6.89 -3.04
N ARG A 15 6.25 -6.73 -3.60
CA ARG A 15 6.08 -6.99 -5.03
C ARG A 15 6.88 -6.03 -5.87
N VAL A 16 6.86 -4.76 -5.53
CA VAL A 16 7.66 -3.78 -6.26
C VAL A 16 9.13 -4.13 -6.19
N ARG A 17 9.59 -4.48 -4.99
CA ARG A 17 10.99 -4.83 -4.81
C ARG A 17 11.38 -6.03 -5.66
N ILE A 18 10.55 -7.06 -5.65
CA ILE A 18 10.84 -8.27 -6.41
C ILE A 18 10.81 -7.99 -7.90
N GLU A 19 9.85 -7.19 -8.35
CA GLU A 19 9.78 -6.84 -9.76
C GLU A 19 11.01 -6.08 -10.22
N GLN A 20 11.61 -5.31 -9.33
CA GLN A 20 12.82 -4.58 -9.66
C GLN A 20 14.08 -5.44 -9.53
N GLY A 21 13.95 -6.66 -9.03
CA GLY A 21 15.09 -7.54 -8.84
C GLY A 21 16.02 -7.07 -7.73
N ARG A 22 15.49 -6.30 -6.77
CA ARG A 22 16.30 -5.76 -5.70
C ARG A 22 16.17 -6.60 -4.45
N THR A 23 17.27 -6.73 -3.71
CA THR A 23 17.26 -7.51 -2.49
C THR A 23 16.74 -6.68 -1.33
N LEU A 24 16.29 -7.40 -0.31
CA LEU A 24 15.83 -6.74 0.91
C LEU A 24 16.94 -5.88 1.51
N ARG A 25 18.17 -6.40 1.48
CA ARG A 25 19.31 -5.66 2.04
C ARG A 25 19.58 -4.37 1.27
N GLN A 26 19.46 -4.41 -0.05
CA GLN A 26 19.67 -3.20 -0.84
C GLN A 26 18.67 -2.12 -0.45
N ILE A 27 17.42 -2.50 -0.31
CA ILE A 27 16.40 -1.52 0.04
C ILE A 27 16.58 -1.05 1.48
N SER A 28 16.94 -1.94 2.41
CA SER A 28 17.14 -1.53 3.78
C SER A 28 18.27 -0.51 3.89
N THR A 29 19.34 -0.73 3.14
CA THR A 29 20.47 0.20 3.13
C THR A 29 20.06 1.54 2.53
N ASP A 30 19.37 1.52 1.39
CA ASP A 30 19.00 2.75 0.71
C ASP A 30 17.98 3.55 1.50
N ALA A 31 17.06 2.86 2.15
CA ALA A 31 16.02 3.53 2.94
C ALA A 31 16.49 3.85 4.36
N ARG A 32 17.67 3.35 4.74
CA ARG A 32 18.22 3.57 6.07
C ARG A 32 17.32 3.00 7.17
N VAL A 33 16.81 1.81 6.93
CA VAL A 33 16.04 1.08 7.94
C VAL A 33 16.72 -0.25 8.17
N SER A 34 16.50 -0.82 9.35
CA SER A 34 17.13 -2.10 9.64
C SER A 34 16.53 -3.18 8.75
N LEU A 35 17.36 -4.15 8.41
CA LEU A 35 16.94 -5.27 7.58
C LEU A 35 15.78 -6.03 8.23
N GLY A 36 15.91 -6.27 9.53
CA GLY A 36 14.86 -7.00 10.23
C GLY A 36 13.54 -6.24 10.26
N TYR A 37 13.61 -4.92 10.46
CA TYR A 37 12.40 -4.11 10.49
C TYR A 37 11.73 -4.09 9.12
N LEU A 38 12.54 -3.90 8.06
CA LEU A 38 11.97 -3.91 6.71
C LEU A 38 11.33 -5.26 6.39
N SER A 39 11.98 -6.33 6.81
CA SER A 39 11.44 -7.67 6.61
C SER A 39 10.09 -7.81 7.30
N GLU A 40 9.97 -7.29 8.52
CA GLU A 40 8.71 -7.36 9.25
C GLU A 40 7.62 -6.52 8.59
N ILE A 41 8.00 -5.37 8.03
CA ILE A 41 7.05 -4.54 7.29
C ILE A 41 6.53 -5.30 6.08
N GLU A 42 7.41 -5.93 5.33
CA GLU A 42 6.99 -6.67 4.13
C GLU A 42 6.08 -7.83 4.47
N ARG A 43 6.27 -8.44 5.63
CA ARG A 43 5.42 -9.54 6.06
C ARG A 43 4.14 -9.08 6.73
N GLY A 44 3.95 -7.77 6.86
CA GLY A 44 2.75 -7.23 7.46
C GLY A 44 2.72 -7.32 8.98
N GLN A 45 3.86 -7.55 9.61
CA GLN A 45 3.95 -7.72 11.05
C GLN A 45 4.17 -6.41 11.79
N LYS A 46 4.60 -5.37 11.07
CA LYS A 46 4.84 -4.07 11.66
C LYS A 46 4.21 -3.00 10.79
N GLU A 47 3.75 -1.94 11.43
CA GLU A 47 3.27 -0.78 10.71
C GLU A 47 4.41 0.21 10.57
N ALA A 48 4.62 0.70 9.37
CA ALA A 48 5.61 1.72 9.13
C ALA A 48 4.95 3.09 9.25
N SER A 49 5.66 4.03 9.84
CA SER A 49 5.19 5.41 9.85
C SER A 49 5.17 5.95 8.42
N SER A 50 4.47 7.06 8.22
CA SER A 50 4.44 7.71 6.92
C SER A 50 5.84 8.05 6.44
N GLU A 51 6.68 8.49 7.36
CA GLU A 51 8.04 8.87 7.01
C GLU A 51 8.86 7.66 6.58
N LEU A 52 8.69 6.54 7.27
CA LEU A 52 9.38 5.32 6.88
C LEU A 52 8.88 4.78 5.56
N LEU A 53 7.55 4.84 5.35
CA LEU A 53 7.00 4.43 4.07
C LEU A 53 7.56 5.29 2.94
N ALA A 54 7.65 6.60 3.16
CA ALA A 54 8.21 7.48 2.16
C ALA A 54 9.66 7.14 1.86
N SER A 55 10.44 6.81 2.89
CA SER A 55 11.84 6.43 2.71
C SER A 55 11.95 5.14 1.91
N ILE A 56 11.13 4.16 2.24
CA ILE A 56 11.15 2.88 1.53
C ILE A 56 10.73 3.06 0.08
N CYS A 57 9.67 3.84 -0.16
CA CYS A 57 9.20 4.12 -1.51
C CYS A 57 10.26 4.90 -2.29
N GLY A 58 10.96 5.82 -1.64
CA GLY A 58 12.05 6.54 -2.26
C GLY A 58 13.18 5.60 -2.69
N ALA A 59 13.51 4.65 -1.83
CA ALA A 59 14.53 3.66 -2.16
C ALA A 59 14.10 2.79 -3.33
N LEU A 60 12.82 2.49 -3.41
CA LEU A 60 12.26 1.72 -4.52
C LEU A 60 11.97 2.58 -5.74
N GLN A 61 12.11 3.89 -5.63
CA GLN A 61 11.86 4.83 -6.71
C GLN A 61 10.42 4.75 -7.21
N VAL A 62 9.50 4.61 -6.29
CA VAL A 62 8.08 4.60 -6.60
C VAL A 62 7.39 5.67 -5.77
N ASP A 63 6.24 6.12 -6.26
CA ASP A 63 5.44 7.11 -5.56
C ASP A 63 4.69 6.43 -4.42
N LEU A 64 4.77 7.03 -3.23
CA LEU A 64 4.03 6.51 -2.09
C LEU A 64 2.53 6.42 -2.40
N GLY A 65 1.99 7.40 -3.12
CA GLY A 65 0.60 7.36 -3.49
C GLY A 65 0.23 6.14 -4.30
N ASP A 66 1.12 5.73 -5.18
CA ASP A 66 0.87 4.54 -6.00
C ASP A 66 0.86 3.28 -5.14
N VAL A 67 1.76 3.21 -4.16
CA VAL A 67 1.82 2.06 -3.27
C VAL A 67 0.57 2.00 -2.40
N VAL A 68 0.14 3.14 -1.88
CA VAL A 68 -1.07 3.19 -1.06
C VAL A 68 -2.29 2.83 -1.89
N SER A 69 -2.34 3.32 -3.13
CA SER A 69 -3.43 3.00 -4.03
C SER A 69 -3.50 1.51 -4.33
N ASP A 70 -2.35 0.90 -4.58
CA ASP A 70 -2.29 -0.53 -4.84
C ASP A 70 -2.72 -1.32 -3.61
N ALA A 71 -2.26 -0.90 -2.43
CA ALA A 71 -2.68 -1.55 -1.19
C ALA A 71 -4.18 -1.42 -1.00
N GLY A 72 -4.73 -0.25 -1.29
CA GLY A 72 -6.17 -0.04 -1.21
C GLY A 72 -6.94 -0.95 -2.14
N ALA A 73 -6.44 -1.13 -3.36
CA ALA A 73 -7.08 -2.01 -4.32
C ALA A 73 -7.05 -3.46 -3.85
N ARG A 74 -5.95 -3.88 -3.21
CA ARG A 74 -5.88 -5.23 -2.66
C ARG A 74 -6.88 -5.43 -1.55
N MET A 75 -7.02 -4.44 -0.69
CA MET A 75 -7.99 -4.51 0.39
C MET A 75 -9.41 -4.56 -0.16
N ARG A 76 -9.67 -3.82 -1.21
CA ARG A 76 -11.01 -3.84 -1.83
C ARG A 76 -11.31 -5.19 -2.46
N ARG A 77 -10.31 -5.84 -3.05
CA ARG A 77 -10.52 -7.17 -3.62
C ARG A 77 -10.87 -8.19 -2.56
N VAL A 78 -10.18 -8.13 -1.42
CA VAL A 78 -10.50 -9.00 -0.31
C VAL A 78 -11.88 -8.68 0.23
N GLY A 79 -12.20 -7.39 0.36
CA GLY A 79 -13.49 -6.98 0.89
C GLY A 79 -14.62 -7.04 -0.12
N ALA A 80 -14.31 -7.17 -1.40
CA ALA A 80 -15.33 -7.13 -2.43
C ALA A 80 -16.38 -8.22 -2.26
N VAL A 81 -15.95 -9.37 -1.74
CA VAL A 81 -16.89 -10.46 -1.48
C VAL A 81 -17.93 -10.03 -0.48
N ASP A 82 -17.54 -9.28 0.53
CA ASP A 82 -18.46 -8.80 1.53
C ASP A 82 -19.17 -7.52 1.10
N SER A 83 -18.45 -6.64 0.45
CA SER A 83 -19.00 -5.32 0.17
C SER A 83 -20.10 -5.33 -0.86
N ARG A 84 -20.15 -6.31 -1.72
CA ARG A 84 -21.22 -6.37 -2.70
C ARG A 84 -22.56 -6.60 -2.06
N ILE A 85 -22.56 -6.96 -0.80
CA ILE A 85 -23.79 -7.23 -0.10
C ILE A 85 -24.55 -5.94 0.18
N ASP A 86 -23.86 -4.85 0.31
CA ASP A 86 -24.48 -3.58 0.65
C ASP A 86 -24.20 -2.55 -0.43
N PRO A 87 -25.06 -2.48 -1.43
CA PRO A 87 -24.86 -1.51 -2.51
C PRO A 87 -24.92 -0.07 -2.04
N ASP A 88 -25.61 0.19 -0.95
CA ASP A 88 -25.69 1.55 -0.47
C ASP A 88 -24.35 2.08 -0.02
N THR A 89 -23.51 1.22 0.46
CA THR A 89 -22.19 1.63 0.91
C THR A 89 -21.36 2.22 -0.21
N LYS A 90 -21.58 1.77 -1.40
CA LYS A 90 -20.79 2.21 -2.51
C LYS A 90 -21.08 3.63 -2.92
N VAL A 91 -22.26 4.06 -2.66
CA VAL A 91 -22.66 5.39 -3.05
C VAL A 91 -21.80 6.45 -2.40
N VAL A 92 -21.27 6.12 -1.29
CA VAL A 92 -20.51 7.06 -0.54
C VAL A 92 -19.32 7.56 -1.28
N ILE A 93 -18.88 6.78 -2.11
CA ILE A 93 -17.70 7.16 -2.67
C ILE A 93 -17.80 8.16 -3.72
N PRO A 94 -17.90 8.75 -3.90
CA PRO A 94 -17.71 9.56 -4.78
C PRO A 94 -16.86 10.17 -5.34
N ALA A 95 -16.68 10.02 -5.21
CA ALA A 95 -16.17 10.46 -5.61
C ALA A 95 -15.71 10.96 -6.19
N PRO A 96 -15.52 11.03 -6.26
CA PRO A 96 -14.95 11.61 -6.69
C PRO A 96 -14.60 11.97 -7.19
N SER A 97 -14.61 11.75 -7.28
CA SER A 97 -14.38 12.24 -7.66
C SER A 97 -14.32 12.72 -8.13
N ASP A 98 -14.47 12.38 -8.19
CA ASP A 98 -14.53 12.94 -8.49
C ASP A 98 -14.38 13.55 -8.68
N SER A 99 -14.31 13.30 -8.72
CA SER A 99 -14.31 14.03 -8.73
C SER A 99 -14.06 14.58 -8.99
N GLY A 100 -14.01 14.27 -9.12
CA GLY A 100 -14.01 15.05 -9.26
C GLY A 100 -14.05 15.52 -9.41
N ALA A 101 -14.10 15.27 -9.50
CA ALA A 101 -14.24 15.88 -9.42
C ALA A 101 -14.19 16.36 -9.15
N LEU A 102 -14.21 16.23 -9.05
CA LEU A 102 -14.09 16.90 -8.71
C LEU A 102 -13.64 17.47 -8.87
N THR A 103 -13.37 17.48 -9.20
CA THR A 103 -12.99 18.17 -9.36
C THR A 103 -13.08 18.76 -9.70
N ALA A 104 -13.13 18.61 -9.96
CA ALA A 104 -13.18 19.32 -10.22
C ALA A 104 -13.48 19.86 -10.35
N ALA A 105 -13.30 19.84 -10.51
CA ALA A 105 -13.53 20.60 -10.59
C ALA A 105 -13.70 21.15 -10.57
#